data_3f710b681bbe19cab732ad9ea7c3e2f3
#
_entry.id   3f710b681bbe19cab732ad9ea7c3e2f3
#
_cell.length_a   1.000
_cell.length_b   1.000
_cell.length_c   1.000
_cell.angle_alpha   90.00
_cell.angle_beta   90.00
_cell.angle_gamma   90.00
#
_symmetry.space_group_name_H-M   'P 1'
#
loop_
_entity.id
_entity.type
_entity.pdbx_description
1 polymer ?
#
loop_
_entity_poly.entity_id
_entity_poly.type
_entity_poly.pdbx_seq_one_letter_code
_entity_poly.pdbx_strand_id
1 'polypeptide(L)'
;MSHFSVAVFCHNIDEVAELLEPFSENLTVQPPYGEFVEDEECEYDETAKAKGYWCNPNAKWDYWEIGGGWRGLLKLLPGKTGYNISNGRCDTALVADCEFSPSESEIHRAARMWEVLVEGDAPHEGEEFFNPWTPEYYLKRYGDKETFVRRNSAFSTY
;
A
#
# COMPACT_ATOMS: atom_id res chain seq x y z
N MET A 1 -12.17 2.79 9.13
CA MET A 1 -10.90 3.35 8.65
C MET A 1 -10.17 2.28 7.84
N SER A 2 -9.80 2.56 6.61
CA SER A 2 -9.02 1.62 5.78
C SER A 2 -7.54 1.95 5.96
N HIS A 3 -6.70 0.94 6.20
CA HIS A 3 -5.25 1.09 6.27
C HIS A 3 -4.62 0.62 4.96
N PHE A 4 -3.53 1.21 4.57
CA PHE A 4 -2.76 0.80 3.40
C PHE A 4 -1.26 1.03 3.63
N SER A 5 -0.42 0.37 2.86
CA SER A 5 1.03 0.52 2.92
C SER A 5 1.54 1.31 1.73
N VAL A 6 2.54 2.15 1.97
CA VAL A 6 3.23 2.95 0.96
C VAL A 6 4.71 2.64 1.02
N ALA A 7 5.34 2.40 -0.12
CA ALA A 7 6.79 2.34 -0.24
C ALA A 7 7.32 3.75 -0.56
N VAL A 8 8.19 4.27 0.29
CA VAL A 8 8.84 5.57 0.10
C VAL A 8 10.30 5.34 -0.28
N PHE A 9 10.74 5.88 -1.41
CA PHE A 9 12.12 5.85 -1.86
C PHE A 9 12.76 7.22 -1.63
N CYS A 10 13.74 7.27 -0.76
CA CYS A 10 14.42 8.51 -0.35
C CYS A 10 15.93 8.26 -0.15
N HIS A 11 16.71 9.32 -0.03
CA HIS A 11 18.13 9.20 0.25
C HIS A 11 18.40 9.02 1.74
N ASN A 12 17.54 9.60 2.58
CA ASN A 12 17.65 9.53 4.04
C ASN A 12 16.25 9.33 4.63
N ILE A 13 16.15 8.60 5.73
CA ILE A 13 14.90 8.36 6.45
C ILE A 13 14.24 9.66 6.95
N ASP A 14 15.04 10.68 7.23
CA ASP A 14 14.55 11.98 7.69
C ASP A 14 13.73 12.73 6.61
N GLU A 15 13.90 12.36 5.33
CA GLU A 15 13.14 12.93 4.20
C GLU A 15 11.72 12.37 4.12
N VAL A 16 11.42 11.24 4.78
CA VAL A 16 10.13 10.56 4.68
C VAL A 16 8.98 11.49 5.08
N ALA A 17 9.14 12.24 6.16
CA ALA A 17 8.12 13.16 6.63
C ALA A 17 7.80 14.25 5.59
N GLU A 18 8.83 14.85 5.00
CA GLU A 18 8.68 15.88 3.97
C GLU A 18 8.04 15.33 2.69
N LEU A 19 8.41 14.12 2.28
CA LEU A 19 7.84 13.44 1.11
C LEU A 19 6.37 13.06 1.29
N LEU A 20 5.95 12.76 2.53
CA LEU A 20 4.59 12.37 2.85
C LEU A 20 3.67 13.54 3.20
N GLU A 21 4.23 14.68 3.66
CA GLU A 21 3.46 15.86 4.07
C GLU A 21 2.42 16.32 3.04
N PRO A 22 2.71 16.37 1.71
CA PRO A 22 1.72 16.81 0.71
C PRO A 22 0.44 16.00 0.65
N PHE A 23 0.42 14.81 1.26
CA PHE A 23 -0.71 13.89 1.23
C PHE A 23 -1.43 13.78 2.60
N SER A 24 -1.06 14.60 3.57
CA SER A 24 -1.70 14.63 4.88
C SER A 24 -3.06 15.30 4.82
N GLU A 25 -4.06 14.72 5.49
CA GLU A 25 -5.36 15.34 5.72
C GLU A 25 -5.24 16.56 6.64
N ASN A 26 -4.21 16.58 7.50
CA ASN A 26 -3.95 17.65 8.45
C ASN A 26 -3.09 18.79 7.85
N LEU A 27 -2.71 18.70 6.57
CA LEU A 27 -1.97 19.77 5.91
C LEU A 27 -2.86 21.01 5.79
N THR A 28 -2.42 22.11 6.41
CA THR A 28 -3.08 23.40 6.24
C THR A 28 -2.85 23.90 4.82
N VAL A 29 -3.85 23.79 3.98
CA VAL A 29 -3.82 24.28 2.62
C VAL A 29 -4.41 25.69 2.55
N GLN A 30 -3.80 26.52 1.69
CA GLN A 30 -4.28 27.87 1.43
C GLN A 30 -4.58 28.04 -0.07
N PRO A 31 -5.50 28.94 -0.44
CA PRO A 31 -5.70 29.28 -1.85
C PRO A 31 -4.37 29.68 -2.51
N PRO A 32 -4.12 29.27 -3.77
CA PRO A 32 -4.94 28.45 -4.66
C PRO A 32 -4.64 26.94 -4.62
N TYR A 33 -3.89 26.45 -3.65
CA TYR A 33 -3.37 25.06 -3.63
C TYR A 33 -4.32 24.04 -2.98
N GLY A 34 -5.37 24.51 -2.30
CA GLY A 34 -6.42 23.68 -1.75
C GLY A 34 -7.65 23.62 -2.64
N GLU A 35 -8.55 22.70 -2.34
CA GLU A 35 -9.89 22.64 -2.85
C GLU A 35 -10.86 23.20 -1.80
N PHE A 36 -11.75 24.12 -2.21
CA PHE A 36 -12.76 24.65 -1.31
C PHE A 36 -14.01 23.78 -1.36
N VAL A 37 -14.44 23.31 -0.20
CA VAL A 37 -15.67 22.54 -0.04
C VAL A 37 -16.72 23.44 0.62
N GLU A 38 -17.82 23.70 -0.09
CA GLU A 38 -18.94 24.45 0.46
C GLU A 38 -19.68 23.64 1.51
N ASP A 39 -19.88 24.27 2.68
CA ASP A 39 -20.60 23.67 3.80
C ASP A 39 -21.29 24.78 4.62
N GLU A 40 -22.62 24.74 4.71
CA GLU A 40 -23.41 25.76 5.38
C GLU A 40 -23.20 25.79 6.90
N GLU A 41 -22.69 24.70 7.49
CA GLU A 41 -22.39 24.62 8.93
C GLU A 41 -21.05 25.25 9.29
N CYS A 42 -20.19 25.52 8.29
CA CYS A 42 -18.90 26.15 8.45
C CYS A 42 -18.98 27.68 8.50
N GLU A 43 -17.86 28.31 8.88
CA GLU A 43 -17.70 29.75 8.83
C GLU A 43 -17.58 30.25 7.38
N TYR A 44 -17.88 31.56 7.19
CA TYR A 44 -17.74 32.19 5.90
C TYR A 44 -16.28 32.48 5.58
N ASP A 45 -15.80 32.01 4.44
CA ASP A 45 -14.45 32.26 3.93
C ASP A 45 -14.46 33.45 2.96
N GLU A 46 -13.70 34.48 3.28
CA GLU A 46 -13.62 35.73 2.50
C GLU A 46 -12.97 35.53 1.12
N THR A 47 -12.11 34.53 0.97
CA THR A 47 -11.41 34.23 -0.30
C THR A 47 -12.31 33.49 -1.26
N ALA A 48 -12.98 32.45 -0.78
CA ALA A 48 -13.94 31.67 -1.54
C ALA A 48 -15.29 32.40 -1.71
N LYS A 49 -15.58 33.41 -0.87
CA LYS A 49 -16.86 34.13 -0.80
C LYS A 49 -18.06 33.18 -0.54
N ALA A 50 -17.83 32.15 0.21
CA ALA A 50 -18.81 31.13 0.57
C ALA A 50 -18.55 30.60 1.96
N LYS A 51 -19.54 29.92 2.55
CA LYS A 51 -19.32 29.13 3.76
C LYS A 51 -18.71 27.78 3.40
N GLY A 52 -17.70 27.34 4.14
CA GLY A 52 -17.03 26.09 3.87
C GLY A 52 -15.61 26.05 4.43
N TYR A 53 -14.81 25.12 3.92
CA TYR A 53 -13.43 24.94 4.34
C TYR A 53 -12.52 24.54 3.18
N TRP A 54 -11.24 24.86 3.32
CA TRP A 54 -10.20 24.44 2.39
C TRP A 54 -9.69 23.07 2.79
N CYS A 55 -9.62 22.14 1.84
CA CYS A 55 -9.09 20.82 2.04
C CYS A 55 -7.94 20.51 1.07
N ASN A 56 -7.10 19.54 1.45
CA ASN A 56 -6.06 19.03 0.58
C ASN A 56 -6.65 18.00 -0.39
N PRO A 57 -6.77 18.30 -1.72
CA PRO A 57 -7.32 17.35 -2.69
C PRO A 57 -6.47 16.08 -2.86
N ASN A 58 -5.21 16.13 -2.40
CA ASN A 58 -4.28 14.99 -2.43
C ASN A 58 -4.27 14.19 -1.13
N ALA A 59 -5.07 14.56 -0.14
CA ALA A 59 -5.13 13.88 1.15
C ALA A 59 -5.32 12.37 1.01
N LYS A 60 -4.52 11.60 1.74
CA LYS A 60 -4.52 10.13 1.74
C LYS A 60 -4.52 9.55 3.15
N TRP A 61 -4.02 10.29 4.15
CA TRP A 61 -3.88 9.84 5.53
C TRP A 61 -3.95 10.99 6.53
N ASP A 62 -4.45 10.69 7.70
CA ASP A 62 -4.44 11.54 8.89
C ASP A 62 -3.14 11.38 9.68
N TYR A 63 -2.54 10.18 9.66
CA TYR A 63 -1.23 9.89 10.21
C TYR A 63 -0.54 8.75 9.44
N TRP A 64 0.75 8.62 9.63
CA TRP A 64 1.57 7.52 9.10
C TRP A 64 2.64 7.12 10.13
N GLU A 65 3.11 5.91 9.99
CA GLU A 65 4.15 5.34 10.84
C GLU A 65 5.01 4.38 10.00
N ILE A 66 6.36 4.43 10.20
CA ILE A 66 7.27 3.49 9.54
C ILE A 66 7.02 2.09 10.08
N GLY A 67 6.70 1.14 9.17
CA GLY A 67 6.32 -0.21 9.51
C GLY A 67 4.88 -0.36 9.97
N GLY A 68 4.33 0.59 10.71
CA GLY A 68 2.94 0.61 11.15
C GLY A 68 2.45 -0.72 11.72
N GLY A 69 1.25 -1.11 11.33
CA GLY A 69 0.66 -2.42 11.65
C GLY A 69 1.19 -3.60 10.82
N TRP A 70 1.92 -3.31 9.73
CA TRP A 70 2.46 -4.30 8.79
C TRP A 70 3.98 -4.24 8.72
N ARG A 71 4.62 -4.47 9.85
CA ARG A 71 6.09 -4.42 9.97
C ARG A 71 6.77 -5.47 9.12
N GLY A 72 7.98 -5.16 8.66
CA GLY A 72 8.83 -6.09 7.95
C GLY A 72 8.36 -6.40 6.52
N LEU A 73 7.86 -5.41 5.78
CA LEU A 73 7.46 -5.63 4.38
C LEU A 73 8.66 -5.80 3.44
N LEU A 74 9.80 -5.16 3.74
CA LEU A 74 10.99 -5.28 2.92
C LEU A 74 11.76 -6.54 3.26
N LYS A 75 11.98 -7.40 2.27
CA LYS A 75 12.82 -8.60 2.39
C LYS A 75 14.27 -8.22 2.13
N LEU A 76 15.17 -8.65 3.01
CA LEU A 76 16.60 -8.39 2.88
C LEU A 76 17.32 -9.51 2.11
N LEU A 77 18.33 -9.13 1.35
CA LEU A 77 19.30 -10.07 0.82
C LEU A 77 20.10 -10.73 1.97
N PRO A 78 20.60 -11.95 1.81
CA PRO A 78 21.37 -12.64 2.84
C PRO A 78 22.54 -11.81 3.38
N GLY A 79 22.65 -11.70 4.71
CA GLY A 79 23.71 -10.96 5.39
C GLY A 79 23.56 -9.44 5.36
N LYS A 80 22.47 -8.92 4.83
CA LYS A 80 22.18 -7.47 4.81
C LYS A 80 21.42 -7.02 6.06
N THR A 81 21.40 -5.71 6.28
CA THR A 81 20.80 -5.10 7.48
C THR A 81 19.80 -3.99 7.12
N GLY A 82 18.92 -3.66 8.05
CA GLY A 82 17.94 -2.61 7.94
C GLY A 82 17.41 -2.21 9.31
N TYR A 83 16.43 -1.34 9.34
CA TYR A 83 15.77 -0.93 10.58
C TYR A 83 14.61 -1.90 10.91
N ASN A 84 14.49 -2.24 12.20
CA ASN A 84 13.41 -3.11 12.70
C ASN A 84 13.40 -4.49 12.05
N ILE A 85 14.55 -5.18 12.09
CA ILE A 85 14.71 -6.49 11.45
C ILE A 85 14.00 -7.59 12.25
N SER A 86 13.21 -8.39 11.54
CA SER A 86 12.63 -9.64 12.02
C SER A 86 12.56 -10.67 10.89
N ASN A 87 13.11 -11.88 11.13
CA ASN A 87 13.06 -12.99 10.17
C ASN A 87 13.55 -12.64 8.75
N GLY A 88 14.62 -11.84 8.63
CA GLY A 88 15.17 -11.42 7.33
C GLY A 88 14.33 -10.36 6.60
N ARG A 89 13.39 -9.74 7.29
CA ARG A 89 12.57 -8.64 6.81
C ARG A 89 12.76 -7.41 7.70
N CYS A 90 12.50 -6.21 7.15
CA CYS A 90 12.66 -4.94 7.86
C CYS A 90 11.68 -3.88 7.36
N ASP A 91 11.61 -2.77 8.09
CA ASP A 91 10.75 -1.64 7.74
C ASP A 91 11.46 -0.64 6.85
N THR A 92 12.79 -0.50 6.99
CA THR A 92 13.63 0.35 6.14
C THR A 92 14.98 -0.30 5.89
N ALA A 93 15.49 -0.17 4.66
CA ALA A 93 16.82 -0.60 4.25
C ALA A 93 17.29 0.16 3.01
N LEU A 94 18.57 0.02 2.69
CA LEU A 94 19.06 0.45 1.38
C LEU A 94 18.38 -0.37 0.28
N VAL A 95 17.95 0.27 -0.79
CA VAL A 95 17.32 -0.41 -1.94
C VAL A 95 18.19 -1.55 -2.48
N ALA A 96 19.52 -1.33 -2.53
CA ALA A 96 20.49 -2.33 -2.98
C ALA A 96 20.62 -3.56 -2.04
N ASP A 97 20.11 -3.45 -0.81
CA ASP A 97 20.13 -4.51 0.19
C ASP A 97 18.81 -5.28 0.28
N CYS A 98 17.80 -4.83 -0.49
CA CYS A 98 16.49 -5.46 -0.54
C CYS A 98 16.38 -6.50 -1.66
N GLU A 99 15.68 -7.59 -1.37
CA GLU A 99 15.27 -8.59 -2.35
C GLU A 99 13.86 -8.26 -2.85
N PHE A 100 13.78 -7.83 -4.10
CA PHE A 100 12.51 -7.49 -4.75
C PHE A 100 11.96 -8.60 -5.65
N SER A 101 12.77 -9.63 -5.92
CA SER A 101 12.32 -10.77 -6.70
C SER A 101 11.54 -11.75 -5.82
N PRO A 102 10.38 -12.24 -6.29
CA PRO A 102 9.66 -13.26 -5.57
C PRO A 102 10.44 -14.57 -5.54
N SER A 103 10.36 -15.30 -4.45
CA SER A 103 10.88 -16.66 -4.36
C SER A 103 10.03 -17.63 -5.20
N GLU A 104 10.59 -18.79 -5.55
CA GLU A 104 9.82 -19.83 -6.24
C GLU A 104 8.58 -20.24 -5.46
N SER A 105 8.66 -20.30 -4.13
CA SER A 105 7.51 -20.64 -3.27
C SER A 105 6.41 -19.57 -3.32
N GLU A 106 6.76 -18.29 -3.39
CA GLU A 106 5.79 -17.20 -3.53
C GLU A 106 5.13 -17.24 -4.91
N ILE A 107 5.90 -17.52 -5.96
CA ILE A 107 5.37 -17.72 -7.32
C ILE A 107 4.41 -18.91 -7.36
N HIS A 108 4.83 -20.06 -6.82
CA HIS A 108 3.99 -21.26 -6.76
C HIS A 108 2.71 -21.04 -5.96
N ARG A 109 2.80 -20.37 -4.81
CA ARG A 109 1.62 -20.05 -4.00
C ARG A 109 0.65 -19.15 -4.75
N ALA A 110 1.13 -18.10 -5.42
CA ALA A 110 0.28 -17.22 -6.22
C ALA A 110 -0.36 -17.96 -7.40
N ALA A 111 0.38 -18.84 -8.10
CA ALA A 111 -0.14 -19.67 -9.15
C ALA A 111 -1.23 -20.61 -8.64
N ARG A 112 -0.97 -21.28 -7.51
CA ARG A 112 -1.93 -22.19 -6.89
C ARG A 112 -3.19 -21.46 -6.41
N MET A 113 -3.03 -20.27 -5.87
CA MET A 113 -4.17 -19.42 -5.51
C MET A 113 -5.07 -19.11 -6.72
N TRP A 114 -4.51 -18.82 -7.89
CA TRP A 114 -5.30 -18.63 -9.11
C TRP A 114 -6.04 -19.89 -9.52
N GLU A 115 -5.37 -21.05 -9.50
CA GLU A 115 -5.97 -22.35 -9.85
C GLU A 115 -7.22 -22.63 -9.00
N VAL A 116 -7.11 -22.43 -7.70
CA VAL A 116 -8.23 -22.65 -6.78
C VAL A 116 -9.34 -21.61 -6.93
N LEU A 117 -8.99 -20.32 -6.97
CA LEU A 117 -9.97 -19.25 -6.91
C LEU A 117 -10.62 -18.92 -8.25
N VAL A 118 -9.95 -19.19 -9.37
CA VAL A 118 -10.42 -18.80 -10.70
C VAL A 118 -10.70 -20.01 -11.59
N GLU A 119 -9.79 -21.00 -11.61
CA GLU A 119 -9.93 -22.20 -12.43
C GLU A 119 -10.82 -23.27 -11.75
N GLY A 120 -11.07 -23.14 -10.44
CA GLY A 120 -11.99 -24.00 -9.71
C GLY A 120 -11.38 -25.30 -9.23
N ASP A 121 -10.06 -25.40 -9.15
CA ASP A 121 -9.38 -26.57 -8.61
C ASP A 121 -9.70 -26.76 -7.13
N ALA A 122 -9.80 -28.01 -6.68
CA ALA A 122 -9.96 -28.29 -5.27
C ALA A 122 -8.66 -27.95 -4.51
N PRO A 123 -8.74 -27.24 -3.37
CA PRO A 123 -7.57 -26.98 -2.54
C PRO A 123 -7.02 -28.30 -1.98
N HIS A 124 -5.68 -28.37 -1.81
CA HIS A 124 -5.04 -29.48 -1.15
C HIS A 124 -5.29 -29.44 0.36
N GLU A 125 -5.02 -30.55 1.06
CA GLU A 125 -5.14 -30.62 2.52
C GLU A 125 -4.23 -29.54 3.17
N GLY A 126 -4.84 -28.66 3.98
CA GLY A 126 -4.14 -27.56 4.65
C GLY A 126 -3.96 -26.29 3.81
N GLU A 127 -4.43 -26.27 2.56
CA GLU A 127 -4.47 -25.04 1.77
C GLU A 127 -5.73 -24.24 2.11
N GLU A 128 -5.52 -23.00 2.58
CA GLU A 128 -6.59 -22.03 2.80
C GLU A 128 -6.29 -20.76 2.01
N PHE A 129 -7.21 -20.41 1.10
CA PHE A 129 -7.16 -19.16 0.35
C PHE A 129 -8.39 -18.33 0.69
N PHE A 130 -8.15 -17.17 1.28
CA PHE A 130 -9.23 -16.22 1.53
C PHE A 130 -9.75 -15.68 0.20
N ASN A 131 -11.02 -15.91 -0.07
CA ASN A 131 -11.66 -15.49 -1.32
C ASN A 131 -12.91 -14.63 -1.02
N PRO A 132 -12.75 -13.29 -0.96
CA PRO A 132 -13.89 -12.37 -0.82
C PRO A 132 -14.58 -12.06 -2.16
N TRP A 133 -14.04 -12.51 -3.30
CA TRP A 133 -14.52 -12.13 -4.63
C TRP A 133 -14.78 -13.35 -5.52
N THR A 134 -15.58 -13.11 -6.59
CA THR A 134 -15.90 -14.16 -7.56
C THR A 134 -14.78 -14.37 -8.59
N PRO A 135 -14.72 -15.54 -9.28
CA PRO A 135 -13.77 -15.78 -10.37
C PRO A 135 -13.82 -14.69 -11.46
N GLU A 136 -15.00 -14.20 -11.82
CA GLU A 136 -15.20 -13.16 -12.83
C GLU A 136 -14.55 -11.83 -12.40
N TYR A 137 -14.56 -11.52 -11.10
CA TYR A 137 -13.87 -10.33 -10.59
C TYR A 137 -12.34 -10.45 -10.79
N TYR A 138 -11.76 -11.63 -10.49
CA TYR A 138 -10.34 -11.87 -10.71
C TYR A 138 -9.96 -11.75 -12.18
N LEU A 139 -10.74 -12.38 -13.07
CA LEU A 139 -10.53 -12.28 -14.52
C LEU A 139 -10.63 -10.84 -15.02
N LYS A 140 -11.61 -10.07 -14.56
CA LYS A 140 -11.76 -8.66 -14.93
C LYS A 140 -10.59 -7.81 -14.44
N ARG A 141 -10.06 -8.09 -13.24
CA ARG A 141 -9.00 -7.29 -12.61
C ARG A 141 -7.61 -7.60 -13.13
N TYR A 142 -7.32 -8.85 -13.40
CA TYR A 142 -5.97 -9.33 -13.73
C TYR A 142 -5.84 -9.81 -15.18
N GLY A 143 -6.92 -10.23 -15.81
CA GLY A 143 -6.97 -10.74 -17.16
C GLY A 143 -6.55 -12.20 -17.27
N ASP A 144 -5.37 -12.54 -16.76
CA ASP A 144 -4.78 -13.89 -16.84
C ASP A 144 -3.95 -14.25 -15.61
N LYS A 145 -3.59 -15.55 -15.54
CA LYS A 145 -2.80 -16.15 -14.46
C LYS A 145 -1.40 -15.53 -14.34
N GLU A 146 -0.74 -15.26 -15.46
CA GLU A 146 0.62 -14.70 -15.46
C GLU A 146 0.63 -13.31 -14.81
N THR A 147 -0.30 -12.46 -15.20
CA THR A 147 -0.48 -11.12 -14.62
C THR A 147 -0.83 -11.19 -13.13
N PHE A 148 -1.72 -12.13 -12.75
CA PHE A 148 -2.07 -12.35 -11.34
C PHE A 148 -0.85 -12.78 -10.53
N VAL A 149 -0.12 -13.81 -10.98
CA VAL A 149 1.08 -14.32 -10.31
C VAL A 149 2.14 -13.23 -10.17
N ARG A 150 2.45 -12.50 -11.23
CA ARG A 150 3.41 -11.40 -11.19
C ARG A 150 3.05 -10.32 -10.16
N ARG A 151 1.77 -9.99 -10.00
CA ARG A 151 1.30 -8.96 -9.05
C ARG A 151 1.19 -9.44 -7.61
N ASN A 152 0.95 -10.74 -7.40
CA ASN A 152 0.68 -11.28 -6.08
C ASN A 152 1.84 -12.10 -5.49
N SER A 153 2.91 -12.38 -6.27
CA SER A 153 4.12 -13.02 -5.75
C SER A 153 5.17 -12.02 -5.27
N ALA A 154 5.23 -10.82 -5.86
CA ALA A 154 6.25 -9.81 -5.53
C ALA A 154 6.10 -9.21 -4.12
N PHE A 155 4.88 -9.17 -3.59
CA PHE A 155 4.59 -8.80 -2.22
C PHE A 155 3.67 -9.86 -1.66
N SER A 156 4.18 -10.68 -0.74
CA SER A 156 3.36 -11.59 0.04
C SER A 156 2.32 -10.76 0.80
N THR A 157 1.18 -10.53 0.18
CA THR A 157 0.03 -9.96 0.87
C THR A 157 -0.54 -11.01 1.80
N TYR A 158 -0.63 -10.67 3.06
CA TYR A 158 -1.39 -11.40 4.06
C TYR A 158 -2.86 -11.47 3.65
#